data_229b1a573d6bdb630570ffdb5e03f18b
#
_entry.id   229b1a573d6bdb630570ffdb5e03f18b
#
_cell.length_a   1.000
_cell.length_b   1.000
_cell.length_c   1.000
_cell.angle_alpha   90.00
_cell.angle_beta   90.00
_cell.angle_gamma   90.00
#
_symmetry.space_group_name_H-M   'P 1'
#
loop_
_entity.id
_entity.type
_entity.pdbx_description
1 polymer ?
#
loop_
_entity_poly.entity_id
_entity_poly.type
_entity_poly.pdbx_seq_one_letter_code
_entity_poly.pdbx_strand_id
1 'polypeptide(L)'
;MELSYRVKESSYRNLKENTILLSPLNGVVTARNYDQGDMYSMSSPLFVVQQINPIKVLVSVSEKDYSYLKKGVKVEITPEALPGKTFTGSVVRVHPTVDATTHTVTAEVHIPNKDSQLRPGMYAGAKVVFGTNSRILVPDTAVQKIQGSGQKSVYVLGEDNTVSVRLVEVGRHLGSNYEVLSGLQAGEKVVVNGQSTLRAGTKVEVLK
;
A
#
# COMPACT_ATOMS: atom_id res chain seq x y z
N MET A 1 -3.83 65.34 -1.42
CA MET A 1 -5.18 64.89 -1.00
C MET A 1 -5.52 63.48 -1.46
N GLU A 2 -5.22 63.08 -2.68
CA GLU A 2 -5.57 61.76 -3.24
C GLU A 2 -4.85 60.58 -2.56
N LEU A 3 -3.58 60.72 -2.21
CA LEU A 3 -2.82 59.69 -1.49
C LEU A 3 -3.36 59.38 -0.09
N SER A 4 -3.83 60.42 0.65
CA SER A 4 -4.40 60.23 1.97
C SER A 4 -5.77 59.54 1.92
N TYR A 5 -6.51 59.74 0.83
CA TYR A 5 -7.79 59.08 0.61
C TYR A 5 -7.62 57.59 0.33
N ARG A 6 -6.66 57.25 -0.57
CA ARG A 6 -6.32 55.82 -0.89
C ARG A 6 -5.82 55.05 0.33
N VAL A 7 -5.02 55.66 1.19
CA VAL A 7 -4.55 55.04 2.43
C VAL A 7 -5.73 54.77 3.39
N LYS A 8 -6.65 55.70 3.54
CA LYS A 8 -7.84 55.54 4.37
C LYS A 8 -8.78 54.47 3.80
N GLU A 9 -8.95 54.45 2.49
CA GLU A 9 -9.78 53.45 1.80
C GLU A 9 -9.21 52.02 1.96
N SER A 10 -7.90 51.85 1.79
CA SER A 10 -7.24 50.57 2.01
C SER A 10 -7.31 50.13 3.47
N SER A 11 -7.15 51.06 4.42
CA SER A 11 -7.31 50.76 5.85
C SER A 11 -8.75 50.35 6.22
N TYR A 12 -9.76 51.01 5.65
CA TYR A 12 -11.14 50.67 5.84
C TYR A 12 -11.49 49.30 5.23
N ARG A 13 -10.98 49.00 4.04
CA ARG A 13 -11.14 47.69 3.39
C ARG A 13 -10.53 46.58 4.24
N ASN A 14 -9.29 46.76 4.71
CA ASN A 14 -8.61 45.79 5.59
C ASN A 14 -9.36 45.60 6.89
N LEU A 15 -9.93 46.65 7.49
CA LEU A 15 -10.74 46.56 8.69
C LEU A 15 -12.02 45.73 8.44
N LYS A 16 -12.68 45.96 7.30
CA LYS A 16 -13.90 45.25 6.91
C LYS A 16 -13.63 43.79 6.60
N GLU A 17 -12.54 43.49 5.88
CA GLU A 17 -12.13 42.11 5.58
C GLU A 17 -11.76 41.33 6.84
N ASN A 18 -11.17 41.97 7.84
CA ASN A 18 -10.83 41.36 9.13
C ASN A 18 -12.03 41.22 10.09
N THR A 19 -13.18 41.83 9.79
CA THR A 19 -14.40 41.72 10.60
C THR A 19 -15.17 40.42 10.30
N ILE A 20 -14.96 39.85 9.09
CA ILE A 20 -15.60 38.60 8.67
C ILE A 20 -14.50 37.58 8.45
N LEU A 21 -14.44 36.56 9.31
CA LEU A 21 -13.49 35.47 9.17
C LEU A 21 -13.99 34.47 8.14
N LEU A 22 -13.27 34.34 7.04
CA LEU A 22 -13.54 33.39 5.99
C LEU A 22 -12.52 32.24 6.07
N SER A 23 -12.99 31.02 5.90
CA SER A 23 -12.11 29.86 5.81
C SER A 23 -11.32 29.89 4.49
N PRO A 24 -9.99 29.80 4.50
CA PRO A 24 -9.17 29.75 3.29
C PRO A 24 -9.26 28.40 2.54
N LEU A 25 -9.93 27.40 3.13
CA LEU A 25 -10.07 26.06 2.57
C LEU A 25 -11.48 25.51 2.81
N ASN A 26 -11.88 24.59 1.95
CA ASN A 26 -13.10 23.81 2.13
C ASN A 26 -12.82 22.66 3.10
N GLY A 27 -13.49 22.62 4.22
CA GLY A 27 -13.25 21.64 5.27
C GLY A 27 -14.33 21.62 6.34
N VAL A 28 -14.04 20.91 7.42
CA VAL A 28 -14.89 20.81 8.59
C VAL A 28 -14.21 21.53 9.76
N VAL A 29 -14.99 22.27 10.53
CA VAL A 29 -14.51 22.89 11.78
C VAL A 29 -14.30 21.77 12.79
N THR A 30 -13.06 21.58 13.21
CA THR A 30 -12.67 20.53 14.17
C THR A 30 -12.48 21.05 15.58
N ALA A 31 -12.26 22.35 15.74
CA ALA A 31 -12.24 23.03 17.03
C ALA A 31 -12.76 24.46 16.91
N ARG A 32 -13.49 24.88 17.94
CA ARG A 32 -13.91 26.25 18.21
C ARG A 32 -13.45 26.57 19.62
N ASN A 33 -12.52 27.52 19.75
CA ASN A 33 -11.82 27.78 21.01
C ASN A 33 -12.40 29.00 21.75
N TYR A 34 -13.32 29.76 21.15
CA TYR A 34 -13.93 30.93 21.75
C TYR A 34 -15.42 30.95 21.51
N ASP A 35 -16.15 31.40 22.52
CA ASP A 35 -17.59 31.70 22.46
C ASP A 35 -17.84 33.20 22.35
N GLN A 36 -19.08 33.55 22.09
CA GLN A 36 -19.51 34.95 22.01
C GLN A 36 -19.35 35.63 23.39
N GLY A 37 -18.54 36.68 23.43
CA GLY A 37 -18.25 37.40 24.66
C GLY A 37 -16.88 37.08 25.27
N ASP A 38 -16.17 36.04 24.76
CA ASP A 38 -14.84 35.70 25.24
C ASP A 38 -13.80 36.73 24.81
N MET A 39 -12.82 36.95 25.66
CA MET A 39 -11.65 37.75 25.32
C MET A 39 -10.70 36.94 24.39
N TYR A 40 -10.49 37.50 23.20
CA TYR A 40 -9.57 36.90 22.22
C TYR A 40 -8.09 37.04 22.63
N SER A 41 -7.34 35.97 22.52
CA SER A 41 -5.87 35.97 22.65
C SER A 41 -5.21 35.52 21.35
N MET A 42 -4.17 36.23 20.92
CA MET A 42 -3.40 35.85 19.70
C MET A 42 -2.67 34.51 19.84
N SER A 43 -2.59 33.92 21.02
CA SER A 43 -1.90 32.66 21.26
C SER A 43 -2.71 31.43 20.83
N SER A 44 -4.02 31.57 20.61
CA SER A 44 -4.91 30.46 20.26
C SER A 44 -5.73 30.78 19.00
N PRO A 45 -5.88 29.85 18.06
CA PRO A 45 -6.72 30.04 16.89
C PRO A 45 -8.20 30.09 17.29
N LEU A 46 -9.02 30.95 16.65
CA LEU A 46 -10.47 31.01 16.89
C LEU A 46 -11.17 29.71 16.46
N PHE A 47 -10.84 29.24 15.26
CA PHE A 47 -11.35 28.00 14.69
C PHE A 47 -10.20 27.20 14.09
N VAL A 48 -10.34 25.87 14.16
CA VAL A 48 -9.47 24.95 13.42
C VAL A 48 -10.33 24.28 12.35
N VAL A 49 -9.97 24.51 11.10
CA VAL A 49 -10.64 23.92 9.94
C VAL A 49 -9.73 22.90 9.29
N GLN A 50 -10.19 21.67 9.09
CA GLN A 50 -9.43 20.60 8.47
C GLN A 50 -10.12 20.14 7.18
N GLN A 51 -9.31 19.95 6.14
CA GLN A 51 -9.76 19.30 4.91
C GLN A 51 -9.83 17.79 5.15
N ILE A 52 -11.04 17.24 5.02
CA ILE A 52 -11.28 15.81 5.23
C ILE A 52 -11.58 15.04 3.94
N ASN A 53 -11.66 15.74 2.80
CA ASN A 53 -11.84 15.13 1.48
C ASN A 53 -10.92 15.82 0.45
N PRO A 54 -9.92 15.12 -0.14
CA PRO A 54 -9.47 13.78 0.29
C PRO A 54 -8.89 13.80 1.71
N ILE A 55 -9.06 12.71 2.43
CA ILE A 55 -8.37 12.54 3.71
C ILE A 55 -6.95 12.06 3.46
N LYS A 56 -6.00 12.59 4.23
CA LYS A 56 -4.59 12.22 4.17
C LYS A 56 -4.28 11.18 5.23
N VAL A 57 -3.62 10.11 4.83
CA VAL A 57 -3.14 9.06 5.72
C VAL A 57 -1.63 8.95 5.57
N LEU A 58 -0.91 8.94 6.69
CA LEU A 58 0.52 8.69 6.71
C LEU A 58 0.73 7.19 6.97
N VAL A 59 1.43 6.53 6.06
CA VAL A 59 1.70 5.10 6.13
C VAL A 59 3.20 4.90 6.25
N SER A 60 3.64 4.20 7.30
CA SER A 60 5.03 3.82 7.50
C SER A 60 5.29 2.49 6.78
N VAL A 61 6.22 2.50 5.84
CA VAL A 61 6.61 1.35 5.03
C VAL A 61 8.06 0.99 5.33
N SER A 62 8.36 -0.30 5.44
CA SER A 62 9.73 -0.77 5.69
C SER A 62 10.70 -0.29 4.61
N GLU A 63 11.91 0.07 5.02
CA GLU A 63 13.00 0.46 4.10
C GLU A 63 13.26 -0.60 3.02
N LYS A 64 13.08 -1.88 3.33
CA LYS A 64 13.25 -3.00 2.36
C LYS A 64 12.31 -2.89 1.17
N ASP A 65 11.14 -2.30 1.36
CA ASP A 65 10.10 -2.16 0.33
C ASP A 65 10.13 -0.77 -0.35
N TYR A 66 11.07 0.10 0.05
CA TYR A 66 11.18 1.47 -0.47
C TYR A 66 11.27 1.52 -2.01
N SER A 67 12.04 0.60 -2.63
CA SER A 67 12.22 0.57 -4.08
C SER A 67 10.91 0.38 -4.87
N TYR A 68 9.90 -0.23 -4.24
CA TYR A 68 8.58 -0.46 -4.81
C TYR A 68 7.59 0.68 -4.49
N LEU A 69 7.92 1.52 -3.52
CA LEU A 69 7.06 2.60 -3.03
C LEU A 69 7.17 3.83 -3.96
N LYS A 70 6.21 3.97 -4.87
CA LYS A 70 6.18 5.06 -5.86
C LYS A 70 4.84 5.79 -5.81
N LYS A 71 4.81 7.03 -6.30
CA LYS A 71 3.58 7.77 -6.53
C LYS A 71 2.62 6.97 -7.40
N GLY A 72 1.35 6.89 -7.00
CA GLY A 72 0.31 6.13 -7.68
C GLY A 72 0.12 4.70 -7.18
N VAL A 73 1.00 4.18 -6.32
CA VAL A 73 0.83 2.86 -5.68
C VAL A 73 -0.49 2.85 -4.90
N LYS A 74 -1.29 1.81 -5.10
CA LYS A 74 -2.57 1.64 -4.41
C LYS A 74 -2.35 1.15 -2.98
N VAL A 75 -3.13 1.71 -2.08
CA VAL A 75 -3.12 1.35 -0.65
C VAL A 75 -4.55 1.11 -0.20
N GLU A 76 -4.77 -0.04 0.39
CA GLU A 76 -6.02 -0.40 1.05
C GLU A 76 -5.90 -0.05 2.53
N ILE A 77 -6.86 0.72 3.03
CA ILE A 77 -6.91 1.19 4.41
C ILE A 77 -8.14 0.58 5.09
N THR A 78 -7.92 -0.07 6.21
CA THR A 78 -8.97 -0.66 7.04
C THR A 78 -8.97 0.02 8.40
N PRO A 79 -9.88 0.99 8.64
CA PRO A 79 -9.98 1.67 9.93
C PRO A 79 -10.51 0.72 11.01
N GLU A 80 -9.90 0.71 12.19
CA GLU A 80 -10.39 -0.09 13.32
C GLU A 80 -11.79 0.35 13.79
N ALA A 81 -12.09 1.65 13.66
CA ALA A 81 -13.39 2.20 14.02
C ALA A 81 -14.53 1.79 13.07
N LEU A 82 -14.22 1.21 11.90
CA LEU A 82 -15.19 0.80 10.87
C LEU A 82 -14.90 -0.65 10.42
N PRO A 83 -15.15 -1.64 11.29
CA PRO A 83 -14.84 -3.04 10.99
C PRO A 83 -15.56 -3.52 9.72
N GLY A 84 -14.84 -4.25 8.87
CA GLY A 84 -15.37 -4.77 7.59
C GLY A 84 -15.41 -3.75 6.45
N LYS A 85 -15.05 -2.49 6.67
CA LYS A 85 -14.94 -1.49 5.60
C LYS A 85 -13.49 -1.30 5.19
N THR A 86 -13.24 -1.34 3.89
CA THR A 86 -11.93 -1.07 3.29
C THR A 86 -12.06 0.15 2.36
N PHE A 87 -11.13 1.07 2.50
CA PHE A 87 -11.04 2.27 1.68
C PHE A 87 -9.78 2.19 0.84
N THR A 88 -9.90 2.54 -0.44
CA THR A 88 -8.75 2.52 -1.36
C THR A 88 -8.25 3.93 -1.60
N GLY A 89 -6.97 4.13 -1.40
CA GLY A 89 -6.26 5.36 -1.72
C GLY A 89 -5.08 5.11 -2.63
N SER A 90 -4.34 6.17 -2.90
CA SER A 90 -3.08 6.10 -3.65
C SER A 90 -2.01 6.94 -2.99
N VAL A 91 -0.76 6.48 -3.11
CA VAL A 91 0.41 7.23 -2.68
C VAL A 91 0.54 8.49 -3.53
N VAL A 92 0.54 9.64 -2.89
CA VAL A 92 0.72 10.96 -3.55
C VAL A 92 2.15 11.42 -3.40
N ARG A 93 2.75 11.17 -2.24
CA ARG A 93 4.13 11.57 -1.95
C ARG A 93 4.79 10.52 -1.06
N VAL A 94 6.07 10.29 -1.32
CA VAL A 94 6.96 9.52 -0.47
C VAL A 94 7.94 10.51 0.16
N HIS A 95 8.11 10.46 1.48
CA HIS A 95 9.07 11.30 2.16
C HIS A 95 10.49 10.87 1.79
N PRO A 96 11.41 11.82 1.56
CA PRO A 96 12.77 11.48 1.13
C PRO A 96 13.66 10.96 2.27
N THR A 97 13.18 11.00 3.50
CA THR A 97 13.94 10.61 4.70
C THR A 97 13.44 9.29 5.25
N VAL A 98 14.39 8.45 5.69
CA VAL A 98 14.13 7.24 6.45
C VAL A 98 14.22 7.60 7.93
N ASP A 99 13.28 7.16 8.73
CA ASP A 99 13.36 7.24 10.19
C ASP A 99 14.39 6.22 10.68
N ALA A 100 15.49 6.70 11.25
CA ALA A 100 16.60 5.87 11.69
C ALA A 100 16.26 4.97 12.90
N THR A 101 15.21 5.31 13.65
CA THR A 101 14.80 4.55 14.82
C THR A 101 13.92 3.36 14.43
N THR A 102 13.01 3.58 13.48
CA THR A 102 12.02 2.56 13.07
C THR A 102 12.39 1.87 11.77
N HIS A 103 13.41 2.34 11.05
CA HIS A 103 13.80 1.88 9.71
C HIS A 103 12.62 1.88 8.73
N THR A 104 11.81 2.95 8.78
CA THR A 104 10.64 3.10 7.91
C THR A 104 10.70 4.39 7.10
N VAL A 105 10.05 4.36 5.94
CA VAL A 105 9.80 5.52 5.08
C VAL A 105 8.32 5.87 5.17
N THR A 106 8.02 7.15 5.35
CA THR A 106 6.63 7.63 5.41
C THR A 106 6.11 7.93 4.01
N ALA A 107 4.98 7.34 3.67
CA ALA A 107 4.21 7.67 2.46
C ALA A 107 2.93 8.42 2.82
N GLU A 108 2.65 9.50 2.10
CA GLU A 108 1.38 10.23 2.17
C GLU A 108 0.40 9.62 1.16
N VAL A 109 -0.70 9.08 1.67
CA VAL A 109 -1.77 8.46 0.90
C VAL A 109 -3.00 9.34 0.94
N HIS A 110 -3.59 9.64 -0.20
CA HIS A 110 -4.86 10.34 -0.30
C HIS A 110 -5.99 9.36 -0.58
N ILE A 111 -7.05 9.45 0.21
CA ILE A 111 -8.25 8.62 0.12
C ILE A 111 -9.46 9.52 -0.13
N PRO A 112 -10.25 9.29 -1.19
CA PRO A 112 -11.53 9.96 -1.36
C PRO A 112 -12.46 9.68 -0.17
N ASN A 113 -13.01 10.73 0.43
CA ASN A 113 -13.85 10.64 1.62
C ASN A 113 -15.12 11.50 1.47
N LYS A 114 -15.84 11.29 0.37
CA LYS A 114 -17.05 12.07 0.04
C LYS A 114 -18.14 11.96 1.11
N ASP A 115 -18.29 10.77 1.68
CA ASP A 115 -19.31 10.50 2.70
C ASP A 115 -18.85 10.84 4.12
N SER A 116 -17.66 11.46 4.26
CA SER A 116 -17.08 11.87 5.55
C SER A 116 -17.04 10.77 6.62
N GLN A 117 -16.96 9.49 6.19
CA GLN A 117 -16.90 8.34 7.09
C GLN A 117 -15.54 8.24 7.81
N LEU A 118 -14.48 8.61 7.12
CA LEU A 118 -13.14 8.69 7.71
C LEU A 118 -12.98 10.03 8.42
N ARG A 119 -12.46 9.99 9.65
CA ARG A 119 -12.22 11.19 10.44
C ARG A 119 -10.74 11.31 10.81
N PRO A 120 -10.19 12.52 10.87
CA PRO A 120 -8.84 12.73 11.41
C PRO A 120 -8.71 12.13 12.81
N GLY A 121 -7.55 11.54 13.10
CA GLY A 121 -7.29 10.87 14.37
C GLY A 121 -7.70 9.40 14.44
N MET A 122 -8.38 8.85 13.41
CA MET A 122 -8.65 7.42 13.35
C MET A 122 -7.38 6.63 13.12
N TYR A 123 -7.24 5.52 13.86
CA TYR A 123 -6.21 4.52 13.60
C TYR A 123 -6.70 3.51 12.56
N ALA A 124 -5.80 3.08 11.68
CA ALA A 124 -6.15 2.19 10.58
C ALA A 124 -4.97 1.29 10.19
N GLY A 125 -5.26 0.05 9.84
CA GLY A 125 -4.32 -0.83 9.15
C GLY A 125 -4.19 -0.43 7.69
N ALA A 126 -2.95 -0.48 7.16
CA ALA A 126 -2.67 -0.18 5.76
C ALA A 126 -2.07 -1.40 5.06
N LYS A 127 -2.63 -1.77 3.91
CA LYS A 127 -2.08 -2.80 3.03
C LYS A 127 -1.63 -2.15 1.73
N VAL A 128 -0.33 -2.11 1.50
CA VAL A 128 0.26 -1.53 0.29
C VAL A 128 0.36 -2.61 -0.78
N VAL A 129 -0.19 -2.34 -1.98
CA VAL A 129 -0.19 -3.28 -3.10
C VAL A 129 0.87 -2.82 -4.11
N PHE A 130 2.04 -3.43 -4.06
CA PHE A 130 3.19 -3.09 -4.92
C PHE A 130 3.08 -3.61 -6.37
N GLY A 131 1.97 -4.22 -6.72
CA GLY A 131 1.70 -4.78 -8.04
C GLY A 131 1.50 -6.30 -8.01
N THR A 132 1.09 -6.84 -9.13
CA THR A 132 0.95 -8.29 -9.36
C THR A 132 2.09 -8.75 -10.26
N ASN A 133 2.87 -9.69 -9.80
CA ASN A 133 3.84 -10.40 -10.63
C ASN A 133 3.28 -11.78 -10.95
N SER A 134 3.19 -12.11 -12.23
CA SER A 134 2.91 -13.49 -12.64
C SER A 134 4.13 -14.35 -12.32
N ARG A 135 3.96 -15.33 -11.45
CA ARG A 135 5.00 -16.26 -11.06
C ARG A 135 4.53 -17.70 -11.27
N ILE A 136 5.44 -18.57 -11.62
CA ILE A 136 5.18 -20.00 -11.69
C ILE A 136 5.22 -20.53 -10.26
N LEU A 137 4.10 -21.09 -9.83
CA LEU A 137 3.99 -21.74 -8.52
C LEU A 137 3.85 -23.23 -8.73
N VAL A 138 4.59 -24.02 -7.96
CA VAL A 138 4.46 -25.47 -7.93
C VAL A 138 4.23 -25.93 -6.49
N PRO A 139 3.35 -26.94 -6.28
CA PRO A 139 3.18 -27.53 -4.95
C PRO A 139 4.52 -27.99 -4.37
N ASP A 140 4.70 -27.82 -3.08
CA ASP A 140 5.92 -28.26 -2.38
C ASP A 140 6.17 -29.77 -2.53
N THR A 141 5.08 -30.55 -2.62
CA THR A 141 5.11 -31.99 -2.90
C THR A 141 5.75 -32.35 -4.24
N ALA A 142 5.69 -31.44 -5.25
CA ALA A 142 6.30 -31.69 -6.56
C ALA A 142 7.82 -31.47 -6.58
N VAL A 143 8.35 -30.72 -5.59
CA VAL A 143 9.75 -30.30 -5.54
C VAL A 143 10.57 -31.34 -4.76
N GLN A 144 11.53 -31.96 -5.42
CA GLN A 144 12.45 -32.90 -4.80
C GLN A 144 13.80 -32.27 -4.56
N LYS A 145 14.41 -32.61 -3.43
CA LYS A 145 15.79 -32.21 -3.11
C LYS A 145 16.74 -33.30 -3.53
N ILE A 146 17.69 -32.98 -4.38
CA ILE A 146 18.72 -33.94 -4.81
C ILE A 146 19.70 -34.12 -3.66
N GLN A 147 19.88 -35.37 -3.23
CA GLN A 147 20.82 -35.69 -2.16
C GLN A 147 22.25 -35.39 -2.60
N GLY A 148 23.01 -34.76 -1.72
CA GLY A 148 24.41 -34.41 -1.96
C GLY A 148 24.68 -33.06 -2.58
N SER A 149 23.83 -32.55 -3.47
CA SER A 149 24.01 -31.20 -4.09
C SER A 149 23.20 -30.09 -3.49
N GLY A 150 22.13 -30.43 -2.77
CA GLY A 150 21.15 -29.46 -2.26
C GLY A 150 20.28 -28.81 -3.33
N GLN A 151 20.49 -29.15 -4.60
CA GLN A 151 19.70 -28.65 -5.73
C GLN A 151 18.29 -29.21 -5.67
N LYS A 152 17.34 -28.44 -6.23
CA LYS A 152 15.94 -28.86 -6.32
C LYS A 152 15.59 -29.24 -7.75
N SER A 153 14.74 -30.25 -7.89
CA SER A 153 14.27 -30.74 -9.18
C SER A 153 12.80 -31.06 -9.13
N VAL A 154 12.18 -31.10 -10.30
CA VAL A 154 10.79 -31.55 -10.51
C VAL A 154 10.74 -32.53 -11.66
N TYR A 155 9.72 -33.39 -11.65
CA TYR A 155 9.40 -34.21 -12.80
C TYR A 155 8.40 -33.47 -13.68
N VAL A 156 8.77 -33.25 -14.95
CA VAL A 156 7.92 -32.60 -15.96
C VAL A 156 7.40 -33.67 -16.89
N LEU A 157 6.10 -33.66 -17.16
CA LEU A 157 5.45 -34.56 -18.11
C LEU A 157 5.60 -34.03 -19.52
N GLY A 158 6.17 -34.83 -20.40
CA GLY A 158 6.24 -34.57 -21.83
C GLY A 158 4.95 -34.91 -22.57
N GLU A 159 4.85 -34.50 -23.84
CA GLU A 159 3.69 -34.75 -24.70
C GLU A 159 3.47 -36.25 -24.99
N ASP A 160 4.52 -37.05 -24.96
CA ASP A 160 4.54 -38.49 -25.15
C ASP A 160 4.21 -39.31 -23.89
N ASN A 161 3.76 -38.64 -22.83
CA ASN A 161 3.52 -39.19 -21.49
C ASN A 161 4.79 -39.72 -20.84
N THR A 162 5.96 -39.31 -21.22
CA THR A 162 7.20 -39.59 -20.50
C THR A 162 7.56 -38.48 -19.52
N VAL A 163 8.19 -38.84 -18.42
CA VAL A 163 8.65 -37.85 -17.44
C VAL A 163 10.11 -37.55 -17.59
N SER A 164 10.47 -36.28 -17.54
CA SER A 164 11.86 -35.80 -17.51
C SER A 164 12.14 -35.12 -16.17
N VAL A 165 13.35 -35.31 -15.65
CA VAL A 165 13.84 -34.59 -14.47
C VAL A 165 14.38 -33.25 -14.92
N ARG A 166 13.91 -32.18 -14.30
CA ARG A 166 14.38 -30.83 -14.59
C ARG A 166 14.82 -30.15 -13.31
N LEU A 167 16.01 -29.57 -13.33
CA LEU A 167 16.50 -28.73 -12.24
C LEU A 167 15.72 -27.44 -12.21
N VAL A 168 15.32 -27.00 -11.01
CA VAL A 168 14.60 -25.77 -10.80
C VAL A 168 15.25 -24.95 -9.71
N GLU A 169 15.27 -23.66 -9.92
CA GLU A 169 15.60 -22.71 -8.90
C GLU A 169 14.30 -22.21 -8.26
N VAL A 170 14.17 -22.40 -6.96
CA VAL A 170 12.98 -21.97 -6.23
C VAL A 170 13.28 -20.77 -5.37
N GLY A 171 12.30 -19.84 -5.33
CA GLY A 171 12.31 -18.64 -4.52
C GLY A 171 11.58 -18.84 -3.21
N ARG A 172 10.62 -17.96 -2.95
CA ARG A 172 9.84 -17.95 -1.70
C ARG A 172 8.89 -19.13 -1.60
N HIS A 173 8.68 -19.59 -0.38
CA HIS A 173 7.64 -20.55 -0.04
C HIS A 173 6.36 -19.77 0.30
N LEU A 174 5.29 -20.00 -0.45
CA LEU A 174 4.02 -19.28 -0.34
C LEU A 174 2.90 -20.28 0.01
N GLY A 175 2.61 -20.40 1.29
CA GLY A 175 1.67 -21.41 1.77
C GLY A 175 2.19 -22.83 1.51
N SER A 176 1.51 -23.61 0.68
CA SER A 176 1.89 -24.97 0.26
C SER A 176 2.60 -25.02 -1.10
N ASN A 177 3.07 -23.88 -1.62
CA ASN A 177 3.69 -23.78 -2.95
C ASN A 177 5.05 -23.12 -2.90
N TYR A 178 5.95 -23.55 -3.77
CA TYR A 178 7.21 -22.86 -4.08
C TYR A 178 7.05 -21.96 -5.30
N GLU A 179 7.56 -20.74 -5.20
CA GLU A 179 7.82 -19.88 -6.35
C GLU A 179 8.99 -20.46 -7.16
N VAL A 180 8.81 -20.65 -8.47
CA VAL A 180 9.89 -21.10 -9.37
C VAL A 180 10.46 -19.91 -10.08
N LEU A 181 11.76 -19.66 -9.87
CA LEU A 181 12.49 -18.56 -10.47
C LEU A 181 13.03 -18.92 -11.86
N SER A 182 13.47 -20.17 -12.02
CA SER A 182 13.97 -20.69 -13.30
C SER A 182 13.79 -22.20 -13.41
N GLY A 183 13.83 -22.74 -14.64
CA GLY A 183 13.75 -24.17 -14.91
C GLY A 183 12.38 -24.70 -15.34
N LEU A 184 11.30 -23.91 -15.24
CA LEU A 184 9.95 -24.27 -15.72
C LEU A 184 9.35 -23.16 -16.58
N GLN A 185 8.44 -23.54 -17.46
CA GLN A 185 7.62 -22.63 -18.25
C GLN A 185 6.16 -22.71 -17.80
N ALA A 186 5.42 -21.62 -18.00
CA ALA A 186 3.99 -21.60 -17.68
C ALA A 186 3.23 -22.60 -18.56
N GLY A 187 2.36 -23.40 -17.94
CA GLY A 187 1.55 -24.42 -18.63
C GLY A 187 2.17 -25.80 -18.65
N GLU A 188 3.45 -25.98 -18.26
CA GLU A 188 4.04 -27.31 -18.12
C GLU A 188 3.37 -28.09 -16.96
N LYS A 189 3.15 -29.38 -17.17
CA LYS A 189 2.58 -30.29 -16.17
C LYS A 189 3.69 -30.91 -15.32
N VAL A 190 3.58 -30.76 -13.99
CA VAL A 190 4.53 -31.34 -13.05
C VAL A 190 3.89 -32.47 -12.26
N VAL A 191 4.66 -33.49 -11.93
CA VAL A 191 4.20 -34.62 -11.15
C VAL A 191 4.16 -34.24 -9.68
N VAL A 192 2.99 -34.37 -9.04
CA VAL A 192 2.79 -34.02 -7.61
C VAL A 192 2.74 -35.23 -6.69
N ASN A 193 2.46 -36.44 -7.23
CA ASN A 193 2.42 -37.67 -6.49
C ASN A 193 3.13 -38.81 -7.24
N GLY A 194 3.70 -39.80 -6.53
CA GLY A 194 4.35 -40.95 -7.12
C GLY A 194 5.81 -40.78 -7.53
N GLN A 195 6.43 -39.63 -7.21
CA GLN A 195 7.79 -39.30 -7.66
C GLN A 195 8.86 -40.27 -7.20
N SER A 196 8.66 -40.93 -6.04
CA SER A 196 9.66 -41.85 -5.46
C SER A 196 9.92 -43.09 -6.33
N THR A 197 8.98 -43.45 -7.21
CA THR A 197 9.08 -44.60 -8.10
C THR A 197 9.50 -44.24 -9.52
N LEU A 198 9.58 -42.94 -9.82
CA LEU A 198 9.86 -42.44 -11.18
C LEU A 198 11.37 -42.30 -11.44
N ARG A 199 11.76 -42.57 -12.67
CA ARG A 199 13.06 -42.27 -13.25
C ARG A 199 12.87 -41.45 -14.52
N ALA A 200 13.89 -40.69 -14.91
CA ALA A 200 13.84 -39.98 -16.18
C ALA A 200 13.56 -40.98 -17.33
N GLY A 201 12.63 -40.63 -18.23
CA GLY A 201 12.18 -41.49 -19.34
C GLY A 201 11.10 -42.49 -19.00
N THR A 202 10.62 -42.55 -17.75
CA THR A 202 9.50 -43.43 -17.39
C THR A 202 8.22 -42.95 -18.03
N LYS A 203 7.50 -43.83 -18.70
CA LYS A 203 6.17 -43.54 -19.24
C LYS A 203 5.13 -43.66 -18.13
N VAL A 204 4.27 -42.66 -18.00
CA VAL A 204 3.28 -42.58 -16.93
C VAL A 204 1.87 -42.41 -17.48
N GLU A 205 0.91 -42.85 -16.70
CA GLU A 205 -0.49 -42.60 -16.95
C GLU A 205 -0.99 -41.52 -15.97
N VAL A 206 -1.66 -40.50 -16.50
CA VAL A 206 -2.16 -39.39 -15.69
C VAL A 206 -3.49 -39.81 -15.06
N LEU A 207 -3.46 -40.06 -13.77
CA LEU A 207 -4.70 -40.24 -13.02
C LEU A 207 -5.41 -38.88 -12.87
N LYS A 208 -6.70 -38.87 -13.17
CA LYS A 208 -7.55 -37.66 -13.03
C LYS A 208 -8.01 -37.47 -11.60
#